data_e21ae747db01de060cc1ee763238d151
#
_entry.id   e21ae747db01de060cc1ee763238d151
#
_cell.length_a   1.000
_cell.length_b   1.000
_cell.length_c   1.000
_cell.angle_alpha   90.00
_cell.angle_beta   90.00
_cell.angle_gamma   90.00
#
_symmetry.space_group_name_H-M   'P 1'
#
loop_
_entity.id
_entity.type
_entity.pdbx_description
1 polymer ?
#
loop_
_entity_poly.entity_id
_entity_poly.type
_entity_poly.pdbx_seq_one_letter_code
_entity_poly.pdbx_strand_id
1 'polypeptide(L)'
;PPLDTEIGKERPTVQLVKINTAGNGAYSFDFSLLEKWISISKECGIEYFELSHFFTQWGAKHAPKIEACVNGKEEKIFGWNTKATGIEYKHFLRQFAFALKSFLRKENLEDNVLVHVSDEPPFSCLMSYKKASRIIHHLFPEYKIIDAMSSYPLAKICNVRYPIPANDYIDSFIGKTEELWTYYCSAQSSKNVSN
;
A
#
# COMPACT_ATOMS: atom_id res chain seq x y z
N PRO A 1 6.41 -3.39 0.29
CA PRO A 1 6.68 -4.62 -0.45
C PRO A 1 6.57 -4.37 -1.96
N PRO A 2 7.33 -5.07 -2.75
CA PRO A 2 7.29 -4.89 -4.19
C PRO A 2 5.98 -5.42 -4.74
N LEU A 3 5.52 -4.73 -5.75
CA LEU A 3 4.33 -5.10 -6.47
C LEU A 3 4.58 -6.24 -7.42
N ASP A 4 3.67 -7.17 -7.44
CA ASP A 4 3.55 -8.12 -8.51
C ASP A 4 2.96 -7.39 -9.72
N THR A 5 3.60 -7.48 -10.88
CA THR A 5 3.22 -6.72 -12.07
C THR A 5 2.03 -7.28 -12.82
N GLU A 6 1.78 -8.57 -12.67
CA GLU A 6 0.68 -9.29 -13.29
C GLU A 6 0.15 -10.32 -12.31
N ILE A 7 -1.14 -10.63 -12.41
CA ILE A 7 -1.77 -11.65 -11.57
C ILE A 7 -1.01 -12.98 -11.73
N GLY A 8 -0.50 -13.50 -10.61
CA GLY A 8 0.26 -14.75 -10.57
C GLY A 8 1.74 -14.64 -10.91
N LYS A 9 2.23 -13.46 -11.35
CA LYS A 9 3.66 -13.23 -11.57
C LYS A 9 4.30 -12.49 -10.40
N GLU A 10 5.61 -12.68 -10.23
CA GLU A 10 6.39 -12.05 -9.18
C GLU A 10 7.62 -11.37 -9.78
N ARG A 11 7.97 -10.20 -9.25
CA ARG A 11 9.23 -9.51 -9.57
C ARG A 11 10.31 -9.80 -8.53
N PRO A 12 11.58 -9.56 -8.89
CA PRO A 12 12.62 -9.37 -7.89
C PRO A 12 12.21 -8.31 -6.88
N THR A 13 12.48 -8.59 -5.62
CA THR A 13 12.00 -7.81 -4.47
C THR A 13 13.12 -7.02 -3.85
N VAL A 14 12.87 -5.72 -3.57
CA VAL A 14 13.66 -4.98 -2.59
C VAL A 14 12.72 -4.71 -1.40
N GLN A 15 12.94 -5.44 -0.31
CA GLN A 15 12.14 -5.29 0.91
C GLN A 15 12.95 -4.53 1.95
N LEU A 16 12.53 -3.29 2.27
CA LEU A 16 13.28 -2.40 3.18
C LEU A 16 13.08 -2.75 4.66
N VAL A 17 12.11 -3.58 4.99
CA VAL A 17 11.90 -4.08 6.36
C VAL A 17 12.22 -5.56 6.40
N LYS A 18 13.24 -5.94 7.15
CA LYS A 18 13.55 -7.35 7.36
C LYS A 18 12.57 -7.93 8.37
N ILE A 19 12.12 -9.14 8.10
CA ILE A 19 11.13 -9.84 8.91
C ILE A 19 11.73 -11.15 9.39
N ASN A 20 11.61 -11.43 10.69
CA ASN A 20 12.02 -12.71 11.25
C ASN A 20 10.82 -13.36 11.96
N THR A 21 10.75 -14.68 11.85
CA THR A 21 9.74 -15.50 12.55
C THR A 21 10.28 -16.90 12.82
N ALA A 22 9.79 -17.49 13.91
CA ALA A 22 10.02 -18.92 14.20
C ALA A 22 8.90 -19.83 13.63
N GLY A 23 8.02 -19.29 12.78
CA GLY A 23 6.89 -20.04 12.23
C GLY A 23 5.71 -20.24 13.20
N ASN A 24 5.76 -19.62 14.38
CA ASN A 24 4.72 -19.72 15.42
C ASN A 24 3.68 -18.59 15.37
N GLY A 25 3.69 -17.79 14.29
CA GLY A 25 2.83 -16.62 14.10
C GLY A 25 3.32 -15.32 14.77
N ALA A 26 4.43 -15.35 15.50
CA ALA A 26 5.08 -14.14 16.01
C ALA A 26 6.12 -13.63 15.01
N TYR A 27 6.14 -12.31 14.82
CA TYR A 27 7.04 -11.64 13.89
C TYR A 27 7.84 -10.56 14.59
N SER A 28 9.11 -10.42 14.21
CA SER A 28 9.92 -9.25 14.53
C SER A 28 10.35 -8.53 13.26
N PHE A 29 10.53 -7.20 13.38
CA PHE A 29 10.75 -6.31 12.24
C PHE A 29 12.00 -5.47 12.47
N ASP A 30 12.93 -5.51 11.51
CA ASP A 30 14.09 -4.63 11.47
C ASP A 30 13.89 -3.56 10.41
N PHE A 31 13.78 -2.30 10.84
CA PHE A 31 13.54 -1.13 10.01
C PHE A 31 14.83 -0.41 9.59
N SER A 32 16.02 -0.93 9.87
CA SER A 32 17.29 -0.26 9.63
C SER A 32 17.51 0.17 8.17
N LEU A 33 17.07 -0.64 7.21
CA LEU A 33 17.16 -0.28 5.79
C LEU A 33 16.13 0.81 5.41
N LEU A 34 14.94 0.76 5.98
CA LEU A 34 13.93 1.80 5.78
C LEU A 34 14.38 3.12 6.40
N GLU A 35 14.93 3.11 7.61
CA GLU A 35 15.51 4.28 8.28
C GLU A 35 16.60 4.93 7.41
N LYS A 36 17.51 4.13 6.89
CA LYS A 36 18.56 4.60 5.97
C LYS A 36 17.98 5.23 4.69
N TRP A 37 16.98 4.58 4.10
CA TRP A 37 16.33 5.09 2.89
C TRP A 37 15.62 6.43 3.16
N ILE A 38 14.92 6.55 4.29
CA ILE A 38 14.25 7.80 4.73
C ILE A 38 15.29 8.91 4.95
N SER A 39 16.42 8.61 5.61
CA SER A 39 17.49 9.59 5.83
C SER A 39 18.01 10.16 4.50
N ILE A 40 18.35 9.29 3.55
CA ILE A 40 18.80 9.71 2.22
C ILE A 40 17.72 10.55 1.52
N SER A 41 16.47 10.15 1.61
CA SER A 41 15.36 10.87 0.99
C SER A 41 15.18 12.27 1.58
N LYS A 42 15.26 12.40 2.91
CA LYS A 42 15.21 13.70 3.61
C LYS A 42 16.38 14.61 3.21
N GLU A 43 17.58 14.06 3.09
CA GLU A 43 18.77 14.81 2.59
C GLU A 43 18.55 15.33 1.15
N CYS A 44 17.75 14.63 0.35
CA CYS A 44 17.35 15.07 -1.00
C CYS A 44 16.13 16.01 -1.01
N GLY A 45 15.60 16.43 0.14
CA GLY A 45 14.47 17.34 0.25
C GLY A 45 13.10 16.68 0.10
N ILE A 46 13.01 15.35 0.20
CA ILE A 46 11.72 14.63 0.20
C ILE A 46 11.11 14.73 1.60
N GLU A 47 9.89 15.25 1.67
CA GLU A 47 9.16 15.47 2.92
C GLU A 47 8.07 14.44 3.17
N TYR A 48 7.43 13.91 2.12
CA TYR A 48 6.32 12.97 2.21
C TYR A 48 6.67 11.61 1.65
N PHE A 49 6.17 10.57 2.31
CA PHE A 49 6.47 9.18 1.98
C PHE A 49 5.18 8.39 1.79
N GLU A 50 5.04 7.75 0.65
CA GLU A 50 3.97 6.81 0.42
C GLU A 50 4.42 5.40 0.79
N LEU A 51 3.66 4.74 1.66
CA LEU A 51 3.86 3.32 1.94
C LEU A 51 3.36 2.51 0.76
N SER A 52 4.17 1.56 0.31
CA SER A 52 3.70 0.58 -0.67
C SER A 52 2.40 -0.05 -0.22
N HIS A 53 1.49 -0.30 -1.15
CA HIS A 53 0.20 -0.84 -0.81
C HIS A 53 0.27 -2.23 -0.15
N PHE A 54 -0.67 -2.46 0.75
CA PHE A 54 -0.72 -3.64 1.62
C PHE A 54 -1.38 -4.86 0.96
N PHE A 55 -2.00 -4.66 -0.20
CA PHE A 55 -2.67 -5.70 -0.96
C PHE A 55 -2.29 -5.60 -2.43
N THR A 56 -2.46 -6.70 -3.16
CA THR A 56 -2.16 -6.72 -4.60
C THR A 56 -3.02 -5.72 -5.36
N GLN A 57 -2.47 -5.16 -6.44
CA GLN A 57 -3.16 -4.26 -7.34
C GLN A 57 -4.40 -4.91 -7.98
N TRP A 58 -5.25 -4.08 -8.61
CA TRP A 58 -6.46 -4.50 -9.34
C TRP A 58 -7.48 -5.29 -8.52
N GLY A 59 -7.69 -4.87 -7.28
CA GLY A 59 -8.83 -5.37 -6.50
C GLY A 59 -8.52 -5.98 -5.16
N ALA A 60 -7.30 -5.89 -4.68
CA ALA A 60 -6.90 -6.22 -3.31
C ALA A 60 -7.35 -7.63 -2.87
N LYS A 61 -7.17 -8.63 -3.73
CA LYS A 61 -7.61 -10.01 -3.47
C LYS A 61 -6.59 -10.83 -2.69
N HIS A 62 -5.32 -10.49 -2.82
CA HIS A 62 -4.21 -11.26 -2.26
C HIS A 62 -3.24 -10.37 -1.49
N ALA A 63 -2.39 -10.99 -0.69
CA ALA A 63 -1.23 -10.32 -0.09
C ALA A 63 -0.17 -10.05 -1.17
N PRO A 64 0.62 -8.97 -1.05
CA PRO A 64 1.83 -8.81 -1.86
C PRO A 64 2.87 -9.88 -1.47
N LYS A 65 3.90 -10.02 -2.29
CA LYS A 65 5.03 -10.87 -1.97
C LYS A 65 5.75 -10.33 -0.72
N ILE A 66 5.87 -11.17 0.29
CA ILE A 66 6.59 -10.86 1.53
C ILE A 66 7.54 -12.01 1.83
N GLU A 67 8.80 -11.66 2.05
CA GLU A 67 9.88 -12.57 2.42
C GLU A 67 10.25 -12.38 3.89
N ALA A 68 10.61 -13.46 4.57
CA ALA A 68 11.04 -13.45 5.96
C ALA A 68 12.12 -14.49 6.21
N CYS A 69 12.96 -14.24 7.20
CA CYS A 69 13.86 -15.24 7.74
C CYS A 69 13.07 -16.15 8.70
N VAL A 70 12.81 -17.37 8.26
CA VAL A 70 12.10 -18.41 9.03
C VAL A 70 13.12 -19.40 9.56
N ASN A 71 13.35 -19.43 10.88
CA ASN A 71 14.34 -20.31 11.50
C ASN A 71 15.74 -20.22 10.82
N GLY A 72 16.16 -19.02 10.44
CA GLY A 72 17.47 -18.77 9.83
C GLY A 72 17.53 -18.96 8.31
N LYS A 73 16.41 -19.23 7.62
CA LYS A 73 16.34 -19.35 6.17
C LYS A 73 15.39 -18.30 5.59
N GLU A 74 15.79 -17.68 4.49
CA GLU A 74 14.91 -16.74 3.76
C GLU A 74 13.83 -17.52 3.01
N GLU A 75 12.58 -17.21 3.28
CA GLU A 75 11.42 -17.86 2.69
C GLU A 75 10.34 -16.83 2.34
N LYS A 76 9.63 -17.07 1.25
CA LYS A 76 8.42 -16.33 0.93
C LYS A 76 7.29 -16.82 1.83
N ILE A 77 6.80 -15.94 2.70
CA ILE A 77 5.72 -16.26 3.65
C ILE A 77 4.32 -15.83 3.17
N PHE A 78 4.23 -14.82 2.29
CA PHE A 78 2.97 -14.37 1.69
C PHE A 78 3.15 -14.04 0.21
N GLY A 79 2.05 -14.01 -0.54
CA GLY A 79 2.02 -13.72 -1.97
C GLY A 79 0.69 -14.07 -2.61
N TRP A 80 0.66 -14.30 -3.92
CA TRP A 80 -0.53 -14.59 -4.71
C TRP A 80 -1.39 -15.75 -4.18
N ASN A 81 -0.81 -16.68 -3.44
CA ASN A 81 -1.54 -17.79 -2.80
C ASN A 81 -2.18 -17.41 -1.46
N THR A 82 -1.94 -16.19 -0.98
CA THR A 82 -2.43 -15.71 0.31
C THR A 82 -3.63 -14.81 0.12
N LYS A 83 -4.80 -15.20 0.65
CA LYS A 83 -5.99 -14.36 0.61
C LYS A 83 -5.79 -13.08 1.41
N ALA A 84 -6.10 -11.91 0.83
CA ALA A 84 -6.01 -10.61 1.46
C ALA A 84 -6.72 -10.54 2.85
N THR A 85 -7.84 -11.24 2.99
CA THR A 85 -8.63 -11.30 4.22
C THR A 85 -8.38 -12.55 5.05
N GLY A 86 -7.33 -13.33 4.72
CA GLY A 86 -6.93 -14.52 5.48
C GLY A 86 -6.55 -14.20 6.92
N ILE A 87 -6.76 -15.15 7.82
CA ILE A 87 -6.50 -14.96 9.26
C ILE A 87 -5.02 -14.70 9.49
N GLU A 88 -4.16 -15.49 8.87
CA GLU A 88 -2.70 -15.40 9.01
C GLU A 88 -2.17 -14.05 8.53
N TYR A 89 -2.61 -13.59 7.34
CA TYR A 89 -2.19 -12.30 6.83
C TYR A 89 -2.72 -11.13 7.67
N LYS A 90 -3.95 -11.19 8.16
CA LYS A 90 -4.47 -10.18 9.09
C LYS A 90 -3.72 -10.17 10.42
N HIS A 91 -3.29 -11.33 10.90
CA HIS A 91 -2.47 -11.44 12.10
C HIS A 91 -1.10 -10.80 11.89
N PHE A 92 -0.45 -11.08 10.77
CA PHE A 92 0.78 -10.41 10.36
C PHE A 92 0.61 -8.89 10.27
N LEU A 93 -0.43 -8.42 9.54
CA LEU A 93 -0.68 -6.98 9.36
C LEU A 93 -0.87 -6.24 10.69
N ARG A 94 -1.50 -6.83 11.70
CA ARG A 94 -1.64 -6.21 13.03
C ARG A 94 -0.29 -6.00 13.69
N GLN A 95 0.59 -7.00 13.67
CA GLN A 95 1.92 -6.91 14.25
C GLN A 95 2.78 -5.91 13.48
N PHE A 96 2.74 -5.97 12.16
CA PHE A 96 3.47 -5.06 11.29
C PHE A 96 3.02 -3.60 11.48
N ALA A 97 1.72 -3.33 11.47
CA ALA A 97 1.17 -1.99 11.68
C ALA A 97 1.57 -1.41 13.04
N PHE A 98 1.52 -2.23 14.10
CA PHE A 98 1.98 -1.80 15.42
C PHE A 98 3.45 -1.41 15.44
N ALA A 99 4.32 -2.27 14.89
CA ALA A 99 5.76 -2.01 14.83
C ALA A 99 6.09 -0.81 13.93
N LEU A 100 5.43 -0.72 12.76
CA LEU A 100 5.62 0.38 11.81
C LEU A 100 5.20 1.72 12.42
N LYS A 101 4.05 1.80 13.08
CA LYS A 101 3.62 3.03 13.75
C LYS A 101 4.58 3.47 14.84
N SER A 102 5.12 2.53 15.61
CA SER A 102 6.15 2.82 16.62
C SER A 102 7.43 3.38 15.99
N PHE A 103 7.84 2.81 14.84
CA PHE A 103 8.96 3.29 14.07
C PHE A 103 8.71 4.71 13.51
N LEU A 104 7.57 4.93 12.85
CA LEU A 104 7.21 6.24 12.28
C LEU A 104 7.15 7.35 13.32
N ARG A 105 6.63 7.04 14.53
CA ARG A 105 6.63 7.97 15.66
C ARG A 105 8.05 8.33 16.10
N LYS A 106 8.92 7.34 16.23
CA LYS A 106 10.35 7.54 16.57
C LYS A 106 11.03 8.47 15.55
N GLU A 107 10.70 8.33 14.28
CA GLU A 107 11.27 9.12 13.18
C GLU A 107 10.57 10.48 12.96
N ASN A 108 9.53 10.81 13.74
CA ASN A 108 8.68 12.00 13.58
C ASN A 108 8.08 12.12 12.17
N LEU A 109 7.49 11.03 11.68
CA LEU A 109 6.93 10.92 10.33
C LEU A 109 5.42 10.67 10.31
N GLU A 110 4.73 10.74 11.44
CA GLU A 110 3.29 10.40 11.53
C GLU A 110 2.44 11.26 10.59
N ASP A 111 2.77 12.56 10.45
CA ASP A 111 2.05 13.48 9.58
C ASP A 111 2.55 13.48 8.11
N ASN A 112 3.67 12.84 7.85
CA ASN A 112 4.35 12.85 6.56
C ASN A 112 4.24 11.53 5.79
N VAL A 113 3.46 10.59 6.31
CA VAL A 113 3.29 9.28 5.68
C VAL A 113 1.88 9.09 5.17
N LEU A 114 1.79 8.63 3.92
CA LEU A 114 0.56 8.30 3.22
C LEU A 114 0.44 6.77 3.16
N VAL A 115 -0.73 6.27 3.50
CA VAL A 115 -1.01 4.82 3.53
C VAL A 115 -1.82 4.43 2.30
N HIS A 116 -1.33 3.45 1.56
CA HIS A 116 -1.94 2.99 0.32
C HIS A 116 -2.57 1.59 0.50
N VAL A 117 -3.81 1.40 0.10
CA VAL A 117 -4.53 0.13 0.28
C VAL A 117 -4.14 -0.87 -0.81
N SER A 118 -4.36 -0.50 -2.06
CA SER A 118 -4.14 -1.30 -3.27
C SER A 118 -3.70 -0.37 -4.39
N ASP A 119 -3.96 -0.73 -5.63
CA ASP A 119 -3.63 0.10 -6.79
C ASP A 119 -4.68 -0.14 -7.89
N GLU A 120 -5.22 0.94 -8.43
CA GLU A 120 -6.18 0.96 -9.53
C GLU A 120 -7.32 -0.09 -9.42
N PRO A 121 -8.05 -0.16 -8.30
CA PRO A 121 -9.10 -1.15 -8.15
C PRO A 121 -10.26 -0.87 -9.13
N PRO A 122 -10.62 -1.83 -10.01
CA PRO A 122 -11.79 -1.66 -10.86
C PRO A 122 -13.07 -1.85 -10.06
N PHE A 123 -14.18 -1.25 -10.53
CA PHE A 123 -15.48 -1.35 -9.85
C PHE A 123 -15.96 -2.80 -9.69
N SER A 124 -15.60 -3.68 -10.60
CA SER A 124 -15.88 -5.13 -10.52
C SER A 124 -15.27 -5.80 -9.29
N CYS A 125 -14.28 -5.18 -8.67
CA CYS A 125 -13.62 -5.68 -7.45
C CYS A 125 -14.10 -4.99 -6.17
N LEU A 126 -15.22 -4.27 -6.19
CA LEU A 126 -15.78 -3.53 -5.06
C LEU A 126 -15.75 -4.34 -3.75
N MET A 127 -16.19 -5.59 -3.75
CA MET A 127 -16.33 -6.37 -2.53
C MET A 127 -14.99 -6.77 -1.90
N SER A 128 -13.99 -7.12 -2.71
CA SER A 128 -12.65 -7.45 -2.19
C SER A 128 -11.94 -6.19 -1.72
N TYR A 129 -11.96 -5.13 -2.53
CA TYR A 129 -11.35 -3.86 -2.17
C TYR A 129 -11.97 -3.26 -0.89
N LYS A 130 -13.30 -3.24 -0.76
CA LYS A 130 -13.99 -2.75 0.44
C LYS A 130 -13.57 -3.50 1.71
N LYS A 131 -13.34 -4.82 1.64
CA LYS A 131 -12.84 -5.61 2.77
C LYS A 131 -11.40 -5.23 3.12
N ALA A 132 -10.53 -5.08 2.13
CA ALA A 132 -9.15 -4.69 2.31
C ALA A 132 -9.04 -3.26 2.88
N SER A 133 -9.77 -2.31 2.29
CA SER A 133 -9.85 -0.92 2.77
C SER A 133 -10.26 -0.84 4.24
N ARG A 134 -11.27 -1.60 4.67
CA ARG A 134 -11.68 -1.65 6.09
C ARG A 134 -10.57 -2.13 7.01
N ILE A 135 -9.74 -3.10 6.58
CA ILE A 135 -8.61 -3.57 7.37
C ILE A 135 -7.61 -2.42 7.56
N ILE A 136 -7.28 -1.70 6.49
CA ILE A 136 -6.32 -0.59 6.56
C ILE A 136 -6.86 0.56 7.40
N HIS A 137 -8.12 0.97 7.23
CA HIS A 137 -8.74 2.01 8.07
C HIS A 137 -8.74 1.63 9.56
N HIS A 138 -8.89 0.35 9.88
CA HIS A 138 -8.82 -0.12 11.26
C HIS A 138 -7.40 -0.12 11.82
N LEU A 139 -6.39 -0.43 10.99
CA LEU A 139 -4.99 -0.49 11.41
C LEU A 139 -4.32 0.89 11.47
N PHE A 140 -4.74 1.82 10.60
CA PHE A 140 -4.14 3.15 10.44
C PHE A 140 -5.19 4.27 10.49
N PRO A 141 -6.03 4.35 11.54
CA PRO A 141 -7.14 5.32 11.60
C PRO A 141 -6.67 6.77 11.63
N GLU A 142 -5.46 7.03 12.10
CA GLU A 142 -4.85 8.36 12.23
C GLU A 142 -4.11 8.85 10.98
N TYR A 143 -3.91 7.98 9.97
CA TYR A 143 -3.14 8.33 8.78
C TYR A 143 -4.03 8.71 7.59
N LYS A 144 -3.49 9.54 6.68
CA LYS A 144 -4.12 9.75 5.36
C LYS A 144 -4.05 8.48 4.54
N ILE A 145 -5.22 7.90 4.25
CA ILE A 145 -5.34 6.72 3.40
C ILE A 145 -5.67 7.18 1.99
N ILE A 146 -4.76 6.91 1.08
CA ILE A 146 -4.86 7.23 -0.35
C ILE A 146 -5.09 5.98 -1.18
N ASP A 147 -5.55 6.15 -2.40
CA ASP A 147 -5.49 5.09 -3.43
C ASP A 147 -5.57 5.70 -4.85
N ALA A 148 -4.84 5.12 -5.79
CA ALA A 148 -4.98 5.43 -7.20
C ALA A 148 -6.34 4.91 -7.70
N MET A 149 -7.34 5.80 -7.83
CA MET A 149 -8.72 5.39 -8.01
C MET A 149 -9.49 6.32 -8.93
N SER A 150 -9.80 5.86 -10.13
CA SER A 150 -10.51 6.64 -11.15
C SER A 150 -12.05 6.52 -11.11
N SER A 151 -12.61 5.87 -10.09
CA SER A 151 -14.06 5.74 -9.89
C SER A 151 -14.52 6.43 -8.61
N TYR A 152 -15.12 7.61 -8.72
CA TYR A 152 -15.68 8.31 -7.57
C TYR A 152 -16.72 7.49 -6.78
N PRO A 153 -17.68 6.78 -7.41
CA PRO A 153 -18.60 5.92 -6.68
C PRO A 153 -17.89 4.84 -5.85
N LEU A 154 -16.81 4.28 -6.37
CA LEU A 154 -16.01 3.28 -5.65
C LEU A 154 -15.30 3.91 -4.45
N ALA A 155 -14.67 5.08 -4.64
CA ALA A 155 -14.03 5.83 -3.56
C ALA A 155 -15.01 6.12 -2.42
N LYS A 156 -16.20 6.62 -2.75
CA LYS A 156 -17.26 6.93 -1.78
C LYS A 156 -17.73 5.68 -1.01
N ILE A 157 -18.02 4.58 -1.70
CA ILE A 157 -18.50 3.33 -1.09
C ILE A 157 -17.44 2.69 -0.18
N CYS A 158 -16.17 2.83 -0.53
CA CYS A 158 -15.04 2.28 0.22
C CYS A 158 -14.43 3.24 1.24
N ASN A 159 -15.02 4.45 1.38
CA ASN A 159 -14.57 5.49 2.32
C ASN A 159 -13.10 5.92 2.09
N VAL A 160 -12.66 5.96 0.83
CA VAL A 160 -11.35 6.52 0.48
C VAL A 160 -11.51 8.05 0.41
N ARG A 161 -11.00 8.72 1.43
CA ARG A 161 -11.16 10.18 1.59
C ARG A 161 -10.22 10.97 0.69
N TYR A 162 -9.09 10.41 0.35
CA TYR A 162 -8.04 11.02 -0.48
C TYR A 162 -7.80 10.18 -1.74
N PRO A 163 -8.79 10.04 -2.63
CA PRO A 163 -8.61 9.32 -3.89
C PRO A 163 -7.71 10.12 -4.82
N ILE A 164 -6.88 9.42 -5.58
CA ILE A 164 -5.98 10.02 -6.57
C ILE A 164 -6.41 9.51 -7.96
N PRO A 165 -7.34 10.17 -8.66
CA PRO A 165 -7.73 9.77 -9.99
C PRO A 165 -6.64 10.07 -11.03
N ALA A 166 -6.61 9.28 -12.10
CA ALA A 166 -5.90 9.67 -13.29
C ALA A 166 -6.52 10.96 -13.88
N ASN A 167 -5.72 11.79 -14.54
CA ASN A 167 -6.14 13.09 -15.06
C ASN A 167 -7.43 13.02 -15.91
N ASP A 168 -7.61 11.95 -16.68
CA ASP A 168 -8.78 11.77 -17.55
C ASP A 168 -10.10 11.62 -16.77
N TYR A 169 -10.03 11.36 -15.48
CA TYR A 169 -11.19 11.12 -14.61
C TYR A 169 -11.41 12.21 -13.55
N ILE A 170 -10.58 13.25 -13.53
CA ILE A 170 -10.56 14.29 -12.48
C ILE A 170 -11.92 14.98 -12.32
N ASP A 171 -12.64 15.26 -13.42
CA ASP A 171 -13.92 15.96 -13.41
C ASP A 171 -14.96 15.28 -12.52
N SER A 172 -14.90 13.95 -12.41
CA SER A 172 -15.82 13.19 -11.57
C SER A 172 -15.60 13.39 -10.07
N PHE A 173 -14.45 13.97 -9.67
CA PHE A 173 -14.05 14.19 -8.27
C PHE A 173 -14.08 15.64 -7.82
N ILE A 174 -14.07 16.61 -8.74
CA ILE A 174 -14.04 18.05 -8.44
C ILE A 174 -15.20 18.42 -7.50
N GLY A 175 -14.87 19.08 -6.39
CA GLY A 175 -15.83 19.52 -5.37
C GLY A 175 -16.46 18.41 -4.52
N LYS A 176 -15.97 17.18 -4.62
CA LYS A 176 -16.53 16.03 -3.89
C LYS A 176 -15.55 15.37 -2.90
N THR A 177 -14.32 15.83 -2.86
CA THR A 177 -13.24 15.33 -1.98
C THR A 177 -12.66 16.48 -1.17
N GLU A 178 -12.11 16.20 0.01
CA GLU A 178 -11.47 17.21 0.86
C GLU A 178 -10.22 17.79 0.21
N GLU A 179 -9.39 16.92 -0.34
CA GLU A 179 -8.21 17.23 -1.14
C GLU A 179 -8.34 16.47 -2.44
N LEU A 180 -7.93 17.04 -3.55
CA LEU A 180 -7.92 16.38 -4.84
C LEU A 180 -6.50 16.38 -5.40
N TRP A 181 -5.89 15.22 -5.38
CA TRP A 181 -4.63 14.95 -6.06
C TRP A 181 -4.94 14.16 -7.32
N THR A 182 -4.05 14.25 -8.28
CA THR A 182 -4.17 13.50 -9.54
C THR A 182 -2.81 13.02 -9.97
N TYR A 183 -2.78 11.96 -10.76
CA TYR A 183 -1.56 11.49 -11.38
C TYR A 183 -1.70 11.49 -12.90
N TYR A 184 -0.57 11.76 -13.54
CA TYR A 184 -0.40 11.65 -14.98
C TYR A 184 0.59 10.52 -15.25
N CYS A 185 0.10 9.39 -15.66
CA CYS A 185 0.92 8.25 -16.04
C CYS A 185 0.72 8.02 -17.54
N SER A 186 1.78 8.17 -18.30
CA SER A 186 2.01 7.74 -19.71
C SER A 186 0.80 7.19 -20.53
N ALA A 187 -0.42 7.55 -20.20
CA ALA A 187 -1.61 7.29 -21.00
C ALA A 187 -1.55 8.14 -22.27
N GLN A 188 -0.61 7.83 -23.13
CA GLN A 188 -0.52 8.39 -24.46
C GLN A 188 -1.62 7.74 -25.30
N SER A 189 -2.76 8.39 -25.39
CA SER A 189 -3.68 8.11 -26.48
C SER A 189 -3.21 8.87 -27.71
N SER A 190 -3.52 8.36 -28.91
CA SER A 190 -3.18 8.98 -30.22
C SER A 190 -3.66 10.42 -30.37
N LYS A 191 -4.39 10.97 -29.41
CA LYS A 191 -4.94 12.33 -29.41
C LYS A 191 -4.27 13.28 -28.40
N ASN A 192 -3.51 12.76 -27.44
CA ASN A 192 -2.84 13.55 -26.42
C ASN A 192 -1.35 13.19 -26.42
N VAL A 193 -0.55 14.04 -27.03
CA VAL A 193 0.91 13.97 -26.94
C VAL A 193 1.31 14.88 -25.78
N SER A 194 1.88 14.33 -24.73
CA SER A 194 2.58 15.13 -23.73
C SER A 194 3.92 15.56 -24.33
N ASN A 195 4.10 16.85 -24.51
CA ASN A 195 5.40 17.44 -24.80
C ASN A 195 6.29 17.46 -23.56
#